data_0391dab050b7863867f0fc27b39723db
#
_entry.id   0391dab050b7863867f0fc27b39723db
#
_cell.length_a   1.000
_cell.length_b   1.000
_cell.length_c   1.000
_cell.angle_alpha   90.00
_cell.angle_beta   90.00
_cell.angle_gamma   90.00
#
_symmetry.space_group_name_H-M   'P 1'
#
loop_
_entity.id
_entity.type
_entity.pdbx_description
1 polymer ?
#
loop_
_entity_poly.entity_id
_entity_poly.type
_entity_poly.pdbx_seq_one_letter_code
_entity_poly.pdbx_strand_id
1 'polypeptide(L)'
;MDLTDNVIEEVQQKEGLIASFLDTLPEKALNLGIRIGLALIFLFIGVQLIKLIRKIIRKSMNRAGAEMGVIQFVDSFVKASLYIILILTLASSFGVDAASIVALLGSAGVAVGLAVQGSLSNLAGGVLILLLKPFKVGDYIVEGSSGKEGTVKEIQIFYTKLLTYDNQTIILPNGNLANNTIVNVTAAESRRCDVKVSVAYSADIKKAKEVLTKVLSEDSDTIKEREHFVFVDELADSGINLCVRCWFKNEDFWQGKWRITEQCKYALDKAEIEIPFPQMDVHMR
;
A
#
# COMPACT_ATOMS: atom_id res chain seq x y z
N MET A 1 -2.82 86.16 12.53
CA MET A 1 -1.37 85.95 12.43
C MET A 1 -1.00 84.41 12.47
N ASP A 2 -1.92 83.52 12.25
CA ASP A 2 -1.70 82.11 12.54
C ASP A 2 -1.90 81.14 11.29
N LEU A 3 -2.52 81.63 10.24
CA LEU A 3 -2.75 80.77 9.04
C LEU A 3 -1.62 80.93 8.01
N THR A 4 -0.92 82.04 7.96
CA THR A 4 0.22 82.29 7.06
C THR A 4 1.50 81.57 7.54
N ASP A 5 1.71 81.54 8.85
CA ASP A 5 2.90 80.87 9.42
C ASP A 5 2.83 79.34 9.26
N ASN A 6 1.66 78.73 9.45
CA ASN A 6 1.43 77.30 9.22
C ASN A 6 1.63 76.91 7.76
N VAL A 7 1.21 77.75 6.81
CA VAL A 7 1.39 77.42 5.34
C VAL A 7 2.86 77.57 4.95
N ILE A 8 3.61 78.47 5.52
CA ILE A 8 5.05 78.65 5.25
C ILE A 8 5.84 77.46 5.83
N GLU A 9 5.52 77.01 7.06
CA GLU A 9 6.14 75.82 7.64
C GLU A 9 5.84 74.52 6.80
N GLU A 10 4.60 74.38 6.35
CA GLU A 10 4.22 73.20 5.52
C GLU A 10 4.93 73.23 4.15
N VAL A 11 5.13 74.40 3.55
CA VAL A 11 5.88 74.58 2.30
C VAL A 11 7.37 74.28 2.49
N GLN A 12 7.99 74.84 3.55
CA GLN A 12 9.38 74.56 3.88
C GLN A 12 9.64 73.13 4.22
N GLN A 13 8.71 72.48 4.92
CA GLN A 13 8.80 71.01 5.19
C GLN A 13 8.71 70.18 3.91
N LYS A 14 7.84 70.57 2.98
CA LYS A 14 7.74 69.88 1.65
C LYS A 14 8.98 70.12 0.77
N GLU A 15 9.52 71.35 0.77
CA GLU A 15 10.78 71.67 0.06
C GLU A 15 11.96 70.85 0.62
N GLY A 16 12.08 70.76 1.96
CA GLY A 16 13.09 69.94 2.60
C GLY A 16 12.97 68.46 2.29
N LEU A 17 11.75 67.92 2.23
CA LEU A 17 11.48 66.56 1.82
C LEU A 17 11.86 66.30 0.33
N ILE A 18 11.54 67.24 -0.56
CA ILE A 18 11.89 67.16 -1.98
C ILE A 18 13.39 67.25 -2.18
N ALA A 19 14.10 68.13 -1.51
CA ALA A 19 15.55 68.23 -1.57
C ALA A 19 16.24 66.99 -1.06
N SER A 20 15.83 66.45 0.10
CA SER A 20 16.37 65.17 0.64
C SER A 20 16.06 63.96 -0.25
N PHE A 21 14.91 63.98 -0.92
CA PHE A 21 14.56 62.92 -1.89
C PHE A 21 15.45 62.99 -3.14
N LEU A 22 15.71 64.20 -3.67
CA LEU A 22 16.57 64.42 -4.83
C LEU A 22 18.05 64.05 -4.54
N ASP A 23 18.55 64.34 -3.34
CA ASP A 23 19.90 64.00 -2.91
C ASP A 23 20.09 62.46 -2.75
N THR A 24 19.05 61.75 -2.36
CA THR A 24 19.12 60.28 -2.19
C THR A 24 18.79 59.51 -3.46
N LEU A 25 18.26 60.16 -4.51
CA LEU A 25 17.91 59.53 -5.79
C LEU A 25 19.11 58.83 -6.48
N PRO A 26 20.32 59.44 -6.58
CA PRO A 26 21.46 58.80 -7.24
C PRO A 26 21.89 57.51 -6.54
N GLU A 27 21.91 57.48 -5.20
CA GLU A 27 22.28 56.30 -4.42
C GLU A 27 21.24 55.19 -4.54
N LYS A 28 19.95 55.54 -4.49
CA LYS A 28 18.85 54.59 -4.69
C LYS A 28 18.85 53.99 -6.11
N ALA A 29 19.10 54.83 -7.12
CA ALA A 29 19.18 54.42 -8.50
C ALA A 29 20.38 53.47 -8.74
N LEU A 30 21.55 53.81 -8.15
CA LEU A 30 22.76 52.97 -8.23
C LEU A 30 22.52 51.61 -7.55
N ASN A 31 21.96 51.61 -6.34
CA ASN A 31 21.65 50.40 -5.60
C ASN A 31 20.62 49.52 -6.35
N LEU A 32 19.60 50.14 -6.96
CA LEU A 32 18.63 49.41 -7.80
C LEU A 32 19.29 48.81 -9.03
N GLY A 33 20.17 49.59 -9.70
CA GLY A 33 20.94 49.11 -10.86
C GLY A 33 21.83 47.93 -10.54
N ILE A 34 22.53 47.96 -9.39
CA ILE A 34 23.36 46.84 -8.91
C ILE A 34 22.48 45.62 -8.62
N ARG A 35 21.35 45.80 -7.94
CA ARG A 35 20.40 44.69 -7.66
C ARG A 35 19.85 44.04 -8.95
N ILE A 36 19.46 44.86 -9.93
CA ILE A 36 19.02 44.37 -11.24
C ILE A 36 20.16 43.64 -11.95
N GLY A 37 21.37 44.17 -11.97
CA GLY A 37 22.54 43.54 -12.57
C GLY A 37 22.84 42.15 -11.95
N LEU A 38 22.85 42.08 -10.62
CA LEU A 38 23.05 40.83 -9.88
C LEU A 38 21.89 39.83 -10.15
N ALA A 39 20.65 40.30 -10.17
CA ALA A 39 19.48 39.45 -10.48
C ALA A 39 19.54 38.85 -11.91
N LEU A 40 19.98 39.64 -12.89
CA LEU A 40 20.19 39.17 -14.27
C LEU A 40 21.28 38.11 -14.36
N ILE A 41 22.39 38.30 -13.65
CA ILE A 41 23.48 37.30 -13.57
C ILE A 41 22.96 36.03 -12.92
N PHE A 42 22.25 36.14 -11.80
CA PHE A 42 21.66 35.00 -11.09
C PHE A 42 20.61 34.27 -11.95
N LEU A 43 19.76 35.02 -12.66
CA LEU A 43 18.81 34.45 -13.62
C LEU A 43 19.51 33.67 -14.72
N PHE A 44 20.57 34.25 -15.31
CA PHE A 44 21.32 33.57 -16.37
C PHE A 44 21.95 32.27 -15.86
N ILE A 45 22.63 32.32 -14.72
CA ILE A 45 23.25 31.14 -14.09
C ILE A 45 22.16 30.09 -13.76
N GLY A 46 21.04 30.52 -13.14
CA GLY A 46 19.92 29.66 -12.78
C GLY A 46 19.34 28.94 -13.98
N VAL A 47 19.09 29.66 -15.09
CA VAL A 47 18.58 29.04 -16.34
C VAL A 47 19.56 28.03 -16.92
N GLN A 48 20.87 28.31 -16.87
CA GLN A 48 21.86 27.35 -17.35
C GLN A 48 21.93 26.09 -16.47
N LEU A 49 21.85 26.28 -15.15
CA LEU A 49 21.78 25.17 -14.18
C LEU A 49 20.53 24.31 -14.40
N ILE A 50 19.38 24.92 -14.62
CA ILE A 50 18.13 24.21 -14.93
C ILE A 50 18.29 23.38 -16.22
N LYS A 51 18.86 23.95 -17.28
CA LYS A 51 19.14 23.23 -18.54
C LYS A 51 20.06 22.04 -18.31
N LEU A 52 21.09 22.21 -17.49
CA LEU A 52 22.06 21.14 -17.16
C LEU A 52 21.37 20.00 -16.40
N ILE A 53 20.62 20.32 -15.35
CA ILE A 53 19.87 19.34 -14.54
C ILE A 53 18.91 18.54 -15.44
N ARG A 54 18.10 19.22 -16.25
CA ARG A 54 17.17 18.57 -17.19
C ARG A 54 17.89 17.66 -18.19
N LYS A 55 19.04 18.10 -18.73
CA LYS A 55 19.84 17.28 -19.64
C LYS A 55 20.36 16.00 -18.99
N ILE A 56 20.80 16.09 -17.71
CA ILE A 56 21.25 14.93 -16.94
C ILE A 56 20.11 13.96 -16.69
N ILE A 57 18.96 14.45 -16.21
CA ILE A 57 17.76 13.64 -15.94
C ILE A 57 17.30 12.93 -17.21
N ARG A 58 17.10 13.66 -18.31
CA ARG A 58 16.71 13.06 -19.60
C ARG A 58 17.68 11.99 -20.08
N LYS A 59 18.98 12.26 -19.97
CA LYS A 59 20.01 11.30 -20.39
C LYS A 59 19.98 10.03 -19.51
N SER A 60 19.80 10.18 -18.21
CA SER A 60 19.70 9.06 -17.27
C SER A 60 18.47 8.20 -17.54
N MET A 61 17.31 8.83 -17.72
CA MET A 61 16.05 8.13 -17.99
C MET A 61 16.05 7.41 -19.34
N ASN A 62 16.61 8.03 -20.38
CA ASN A 62 16.77 7.38 -21.68
C ASN A 62 17.69 6.15 -21.59
N ARG A 63 18.77 6.20 -20.79
CA ARG A 63 19.65 5.04 -20.56
C ARG A 63 18.97 3.92 -19.78
N ALA A 64 18.05 4.27 -18.87
CA ALA A 64 17.26 3.32 -18.11
C ALA A 64 16.11 2.70 -18.91
N GLY A 65 15.93 3.07 -20.19
CA GLY A 65 14.85 2.53 -21.03
C GLY A 65 13.44 3.00 -20.64
N ALA A 66 13.33 4.16 -19.97
CA ALA A 66 12.03 4.69 -19.58
C ALA A 66 11.19 5.08 -20.81
N GLU A 67 9.86 4.88 -20.72
CA GLU A 67 8.94 5.27 -21.78
C GLU A 67 8.98 6.78 -22.05
N MET A 68 8.81 7.17 -23.32
CA MET A 68 8.87 8.57 -23.76
C MET A 68 7.89 9.48 -22.99
N GLY A 69 6.69 8.99 -22.70
CA GLY A 69 5.68 9.73 -21.93
C GLY A 69 6.14 10.06 -20.50
N VAL A 70 6.80 9.10 -19.82
CA VAL A 70 7.35 9.29 -18.49
C VAL A 70 8.50 10.32 -18.51
N ILE A 71 9.38 10.24 -19.52
CA ILE A 71 10.49 11.19 -19.69
C ILE A 71 9.95 12.62 -19.89
N GLN A 72 8.94 12.79 -20.74
CA GLN A 72 8.32 14.11 -20.98
C GLN A 72 7.63 14.67 -19.74
N PHE A 73 6.93 13.82 -19.01
CA PHE A 73 6.26 14.22 -17.77
C PHE A 73 7.27 14.69 -16.71
N VAL A 74 8.29 13.86 -16.42
CA VAL A 74 9.33 14.20 -15.43
C VAL A 74 10.10 15.45 -15.85
N ASP A 75 10.48 15.59 -17.12
CA ASP A 75 11.14 16.78 -17.63
C ASP A 75 10.30 18.05 -17.45
N SER A 76 9.00 17.97 -17.74
CA SER A 76 8.08 19.10 -17.58
C SER A 76 7.86 19.47 -16.12
N PHE A 77 7.71 18.47 -15.25
CA PHE A 77 7.56 18.67 -13.81
C PHE A 77 8.81 19.30 -13.20
N VAL A 78 9.99 18.76 -13.47
CA VAL A 78 11.28 19.31 -12.99
C VAL A 78 11.49 20.71 -13.53
N LYS A 79 11.20 20.95 -14.81
CA LYS A 79 11.26 22.29 -15.40
C LYS A 79 10.39 23.28 -14.62
N ALA A 80 9.12 22.97 -14.45
CA ALA A 80 8.18 23.86 -13.75
C ALA A 80 8.63 24.14 -12.30
N SER A 81 8.99 23.10 -11.55
CA SER A 81 9.44 23.22 -10.15
C SER A 81 10.71 24.10 -10.02
N LEU A 82 11.71 23.87 -10.86
CA LEU A 82 12.95 24.63 -10.80
C LEU A 82 12.77 26.10 -11.23
N TYR A 83 11.90 26.36 -12.24
CA TYR A 83 11.58 27.75 -12.59
C TYR A 83 10.79 28.48 -11.50
N ILE A 84 9.84 27.80 -10.83
CA ILE A 84 9.13 28.39 -9.68
C ILE A 84 10.13 28.77 -8.59
N ILE A 85 11.04 27.86 -8.21
CA ILE A 85 12.08 28.15 -7.20
C ILE A 85 12.95 29.32 -7.64
N LEU A 86 13.41 29.35 -8.90
CA LEU A 86 14.23 30.45 -9.42
C LEU A 86 13.52 31.80 -9.36
N ILE A 87 12.23 31.85 -9.76
CA ILE A 87 11.42 33.07 -9.72
C ILE A 87 11.25 33.56 -8.27
N LEU A 88 10.93 32.64 -7.34
CA LEU A 88 10.74 33.01 -5.94
C LEU A 88 12.03 33.47 -5.27
N THR A 89 13.18 32.87 -5.62
CA THR A 89 14.49 33.32 -5.14
C THR A 89 14.85 34.72 -5.68
N LEU A 90 14.51 35.00 -6.94
CA LEU A 90 14.67 36.32 -7.53
C LEU A 90 13.76 37.35 -6.85
N ALA A 91 12.49 36.99 -6.62
CA ALA A 91 11.54 37.88 -5.93
C ALA A 91 12.03 38.31 -4.53
N SER A 92 12.69 37.40 -3.80
CA SER A 92 13.33 37.73 -2.52
C SER A 92 14.42 38.79 -2.66
N SER A 93 15.18 38.78 -3.76
CA SER A 93 16.20 39.82 -4.02
C SER A 93 15.59 41.23 -4.26
N PHE A 94 14.32 41.29 -4.63
CA PHE A 94 13.58 42.53 -4.85
C PHE A 94 12.71 42.96 -3.65
N GLY A 95 12.89 42.29 -2.49
CA GLY A 95 12.26 42.70 -1.23
C GLY A 95 11.01 41.92 -0.87
N VAL A 96 10.66 40.85 -1.59
CA VAL A 96 9.62 39.93 -1.16
C VAL A 96 10.15 39.22 0.10
N ASP A 97 9.37 39.26 1.17
CA ASP A 97 9.74 38.65 2.44
C ASP A 97 9.93 37.14 2.32
N ALA A 98 11.07 36.66 2.80
CA ALA A 98 11.43 35.22 2.74
C ALA A 98 10.42 34.35 3.51
N ALA A 99 9.84 34.84 4.60
CA ALA A 99 8.82 34.10 5.36
C ALA A 99 7.56 33.86 4.52
N SER A 100 7.14 34.83 3.72
CA SER A 100 6.02 34.72 2.79
C SER A 100 6.27 33.68 1.71
N ILE A 101 7.50 33.61 1.18
CA ILE A 101 7.90 32.60 0.19
C ILE A 101 7.88 31.20 0.81
N VAL A 102 8.44 31.05 2.01
CA VAL A 102 8.44 29.77 2.73
C VAL A 102 7.01 29.32 3.05
N ALA A 103 6.14 30.22 3.48
CA ALA A 103 4.73 29.93 3.75
C ALA A 103 4.00 29.45 2.47
N LEU A 104 4.22 30.11 1.33
CA LEU A 104 3.66 29.72 0.03
C LEU A 104 4.15 28.34 -0.42
N LEU A 105 5.46 28.10 -0.36
CA LEU A 105 6.04 26.81 -0.73
C LEU A 105 5.61 25.72 0.22
N GLY A 106 5.49 26.01 1.52
CA GLY A 106 5.02 25.08 2.53
C GLY A 106 3.57 24.65 2.28
N SER A 107 2.68 25.61 2.04
CA SER A 107 1.26 25.31 1.74
C SER A 107 1.10 24.51 0.43
N ALA A 108 1.84 24.89 -0.64
CA ALA A 108 1.85 24.15 -1.89
C ALA A 108 2.44 22.73 -1.71
N GLY A 109 3.50 22.59 -0.90
CA GLY A 109 4.10 21.32 -0.56
C GLY A 109 3.15 20.37 0.16
N VAL A 110 2.37 20.89 1.13
CA VAL A 110 1.31 20.11 1.81
C VAL A 110 0.25 19.66 0.82
N ALA A 111 -0.23 20.56 -0.05
CA ALA A 111 -1.24 20.20 -1.07
C ALA A 111 -0.75 19.10 -2.01
N VAL A 112 0.49 19.20 -2.51
CA VAL A 112 1.11 18.16 -3.35
C VAL A 112 1.31 16.87 -2.56
N GLY A 113 1.78 16.94 -1.32
CA GLY A 113 1.96 15.77 -0.44
C GLY A 113 0.67 14.99 -0.24
N LEU A 114 -0.44 15.69 0.03
CA LEU A 114 -1.76 15.07 0.15
C LEU A 114 -2.23 14.46 -1.18
N ALA A 115 -1.97 15.11 -2.32
CA ALA A 115 -2.35 14.59 -3.63
C ALA A 115 -1.62 13.29 -4.00
N VAL A 116 -0.36 13.10 -3.57
CA VAL A 116 0.44 11.90 -3.85
C VAL A 116 0.51 10.91 -2.68
N GLN A 117 -0.20 11.17 -1.57
CA GLN A 117 -0.16 10.37 -0.34
C GLN A 117 -0.36 8.87 -0.59
N GLY A 118 -1.34 8.50 -1.43
CA GLY A 118 -1.62 7.09 -1.76
C GLY A 118 -0.45 6.42 -2.48
N SER A 119 0.19 7.11 -3.42
CA SER A 119 1.35 6.57 -4.14
C SER A 119 2.55 6.42 -3.20
N LEU A 120 2.78 7.38 -2.32
CA LEU A 120 3.86 7.31 -1.34
C LEU A 120 3.64 6.18 -0.32
N SER A 121 2.39 5.96 0.11
CA SER A 121 2.01 4.83 0.97
C SER A 121 2.30 3.49 0.29
N ASN A 122 1.99 3.36 -1.00
CA ASN A 122 2.28 2.14 -1.76
C ASN A 122 3.78 1.90 -1.94
N LEU A 123 4.55 2.95 -2.20
CA LEU A 123 6.01 2.86 -2.27
C LEU A 123 6.60 2.39 -0.92
N ALA A 124 6.20 3.04 0.17
CA ALA A 124 6.65 2.67 1.52
C ALA A 124 6.26 1.23 1.86
N GLY A 125 5.01 0.84 1.57
CA GLY A 125 4.51 -0.53 1.74
C GLY A 125 5.33 -1.56 0.95
N GLY A 126 5.67 -1.26 -0.31
CA GLY A 126 6.53 -2.13 -1.12
C GLY A 126 7.93 -2.32 -0.53
N VAL A 127 8.55 -1.24 -0.08
CA VAL A 127 9.86 -1.30 0.60
C VAL A 127 9.76 -2.13 1.90
N LEU A 128 8.74 -1.93 2.72
CA LEU A 128 8.52 -2.69 3.95
C LEU A 128 8.33 -4.18 3.66
N ILE A 129 7.52 -4.55 2.67
CA ILE A 129 7.30 -5.94 2.27
C ILE A 129 8.62 -6.60 1.83
N LEU A 130 9.43 -5.91 1.03
CA LEU A 130 10.71 -6.43 0.55
C LEU A 130 11.76 -6.58 1.67
N LEU A 131 11.75 -5.70 2.66
CA LEU A 131 12.68 -5.74 3.80
C LEU A 131 12.26 -6.75 4.86
N LEU A 132 11.01 -6.67 5.34
CA LEU A 132 10.50 -7.49 6.44
C LEU A 132 10.05 -8.87 5.99
N LYS A 133 9.70 -9.03 4.69
CA LYS A 133 9.28 -10.29 4.06
C LYS A 133 8.19 -11.03 4.83
N PRO A 134 7.04 -10.39 5.15
CA PRO A 134 5.92 -11.08 5.78
C PRO A 134 5.37 -12.20 4.89
N PHE A 135 5.60 -12.10 3.60
CA PHE A 135 5.40 -13.13 2.59
C PHE A 135 6.45 -12.98 1.47
N LYS A 136 6.62 -14.01 0.66
CA LYS A 136 7.58 -14.09 -0.44
C LYS A 136 6.86 -14.45 -1.74
N VAL A 137 7.56 -14.28 -2.87
CA VAL A 137 7.10 -14.82 -4.15
C VAL A 137 6.99 -16.35 -4.03
N GLY A 138 5.84 -16.88 -4.43
CA GLY A 138 5.47 -18.29 -4.28
C GLY A 138 4.55 -18.58 -3.10
N ASP A 139 4.46 -17.72 -2.09
CA ASP A 139 3.53 -17.88 -0.97
C ASP A 139 2.08 -17.67 -1.42
N TYR A 140 1.16 -18.46 -0.84
CA TYR A 140 -0.28 -18.23 -0.96
C TYR A 140 -0.74 -17.35 0.19
N ILE A 141 -1.31 -16.20 -0.13
CA ILE A 141 -1.75 -15.21 0.86
C ILE A 141 -3.23 -14.85 0.67
N VAL A 142 -3.87 -14.49 1.78
CA VAL A 142 -5.22 -13.90 1.81
C VAL A 142 -5.11 -12.50 2.40
N GLU A 143 -5.57 -11.49 1.66
CA GLU A 143 -5.65 -10.10 2.15
C GLU A 143 -6.93 -9.94 2.98
N GLY A 144 -6.80 -9.51 4.23
CA GLY A 144 -7.88 -9.58 5.22
C GLY A 144 -9.02 -8.60 5.00
N SER A 145 -8.81 -7.46 4.36
CA SER A 145 -9.85 -6.44 4.19
C SER A 145 -10.78 -6.73 3.02
N SER A 146 -10.26 -7.23 1.91
CA SER A 146 -11.03 -7.54 0.70
C SER A 146 -11.31 -9.02 0.52
N GLY A 147 -10.67 -9.89 1.29
CA GLY A 147 -10.73 -11.34 1.12
C GLY A 147 -10.10 -11.84 -0.18
N LYS A 148 -9.34 -11.00 -0.87
CA LYS A 148 -8.66 -11.42 -2.10
C LYS A 148 -7.49 -12.32 -1.77
N GLU A 149 -7.38 -13.43 -2.51
CA GLU A 149 -6.39 -14.46 -2.24
C GLU A 149 -5.73 -15.00 -3.52
N GLY A 150 -4.51 -15.52 -3.37
CA GLY A 150 -3.78 -16.14 -4.46
C GLY A 150 -2.30 -16.33 -4.15
N THR A 151 -1.60 -16.97 -5.06
CA THR A 151 -0.14 -17.14 -4.98
C THR A 151 0.57 -15.86 -5.41
N VAL A 152 1.50 -15.37 -4.60
CA VAL A 152 2.32 -14.20 -4.91
C VAL A 152 3.19 -14.50 -6.12
N LYS A 153 2.90 -13.87 -7.26
CA LYS A 153 3.64 -14.01 -8.51
C LYS A 153 4.80 -13.03 -8.58
N GLU A 154 4.58 -11.80 -8.15
CA GLU A 154 5.56 -10.71 -8.28
C GLU A 154 5.29 -9.62 -7.23
N ILE A 155 6.34 -9.09 -6.63
CA ILE A 155 6.30 -7.95 -5.73
C ILE A 155 6.99 -6.79 -6.46
N GLN A 156 6.22 -5.80 -6.92
CA GLN A 156 6.70 -4.59 -7.57
C GLN A 156 6.78 -3.44 -6.55
N ILE A 157 7.29 -2.30 -6.98
CA ILE A 157 7.52 -1.14 -6.10
C ILE A 157 6.22 -0.58 -5.47
N PHE A 158 5.12 -0.57 -6.24
CA PHE A 158 3.82 -0.02 -5.80
C PHE A 158 2.74 -1.08 -5.60
N TYR A 159 2.88 -2.24 -6.24
CA TYR A 159 1.85 -3.28 -6.32
C TYR A 159 2.46 -4.66 -6.17
N THR A 160 1.70 -5.56 -5.57
CA THR A 160 1.96 -6.99 -5.56
C THR A 160 0.94 -7.69 -6.44
N LYS A 161 1.40 -8.61 -7.31
CA LYS A 161 0.54 -9.41 -8.17
C LYS A 161 0.34 -10.78 -7.56
N LEU A 162 -0.92 -11.20 -7.43
CA LEU A 162 -1.31 -12.55 -7.05
C LEU A 162 -1.89 -13.28 -8.26
N LEU A 163 -1.69 -14.57 -8.30
CA LEU A 163 -2.30 -15.49 -9.25
C LEU A 163 -3.29 -16.38 -8.50
N THR A 164 -4.56 -16.36 -8.89
CA THR A 164 -5.60 -17.22 -8.32
C THR A 164 -5.54 -18.64 -8.87
N TYR A 165 -6.26 -19.58 -8.25
CA TYR A 165 -6.34 -20.97 -8.73
C TYR A 165 -6.94 -21.10 -10.13
N ASP A 166 -7.86 -20.21 -10.51
CA ASP A 166 -8.48 -20.11 -11.84
C ASP A 166 -7.66 -19.24 -12.82
N ASN A 167 -6.38 -19.01 -12.49
CA ASN A 167 -5.40 -18.32 -13.33
C ASN A 167 -5.71 -16.84 -13.61
N GLN A 168 -6.48 -16.18 -12.74
CA GLN A 168 -6.68 -14.73 -12.80
C GLN A 168 -5.55 -14.00 -12.07
N THR A 169 -5.21 -12.81 -12.56
CA THR A 169 -4.21 -11.96 -11.90
C THR A 169 -4.92 -10.89 -11.08
N ILE A 170 -4.63 -10.86 -9.78
CA ILE A 170 -5.06 -9.82 -8.86
C ILE A 170 -3.89 -8.87 -8.62
N ILE A 171 -4.12 -7.57 -8.75
CA ILE A 171 -3.13 -6.52 -8.47
C ILE A 171 -3.54 -5.79 -7.20
N LEU A 172 -2.74 -5.94 -6.15
CA LEU A 172 -2.98 -5.32 -4.85
C LEU A 172 -1.99 -4.20 -4.58
N PRO A 173 -2.45 -3.00 -4.17
CA PRO A 173 -1.57 -1.92 -3.73
C PRO A 173 -0.75 -2.34 -2.50
N ASN A 174 0.56 -2.10 -2.54
CA ASN A 174 1.45 -2.51 -1.45
C ASN A 174 1.13 -1.82 -0.11
N GLY A 175 0.62 -0.59 -0.16
CA GLY A 175 0.17 0.12 1.04
C GLY A 175 -0.95 -0.63 1.77
N ASN A 176 -1.88 -1.24 1.04
CA ASN A 176 -2.93 -2.05 1.63
C ASN A 176 -2.36 -3.31 2.28
N LEU A 177 -1.44 -4.00 1.57
CA LEU A 177 -0.80 -5.21 2.10
C LEU A 177 0.08 -4.93 3.33
N ALA A 178 0.73 -3.78 3.39
CA ALA A 178 1.59 -3.43 4.51
C ALA A 178 0.82 -2.97 5.75
N ASN A 179 -0.40 -2.41 5.57
CA ASN A 179 -1.18 -1.80 6.66
C ASN A 179 -2.35 -2.66 7.14
N ASN A 180 -2.74 -3.71 6.39
CA ASN A 180 -3.85 -4.59 6.73
C ASN A 180 -3.35 -5.96 7.21
N THR A 181 -4.28 -6.73 7.80
CA THR A 181 -4.01 -8.12 8.15
C THR A 181 -3.77 -8.96 6.91
N ILE A 182 -2.73 -9.79 6.94
CA ILE A 182 -2.45 -10.80 5.92
C ILE A 182 -2.42 -12.16 6.57
N VAL A 183 -3.11 -13.11 5.97
CA VAL A 183 -2.96 -14.54 6.30
C VAL A 183 -2.03 -15.15 5.28
N ASN A 184 -0.83 -15.52 5.69
CA ASN A 184 0.09 -16.31 4.87
C ASN A 184 -0.18 -17.79 5.12
N VAL A 185 -0.85 -18.40 4.15
CA VAL A 185 -1.36 -19.78 4.23
C VAL A 185 -0.24 -20.81 4.10
N THR A 186 0.85 -20.46 3.44
CA THR A 186 1.96 -21.35 3.10
C THR A 186 3.25 -21.06 3.85
N ALA A 187 3.25 -20.09 4.76
CA ALA A 187 4.42 -19.75 5.57
C ALA A 187 4.89 -20.91 6.46
N ALA A 188 3.96 -21.71 6.98
CA ALA A 188 4.25 -22.94 7.69
C ALA A 188 4.33 -24.10 6.68
N GLU A 189 5.19 -25.09 6.95
CA GLU A 189 5.41 -26.25 6.05
C GLU A 189 4.20 -27.17 5.97
N SER A 190 3.32 -27.14 6.96
CA SER A 190 2.15 -28.01 7.05
C SER A 190 0.90 -27.27 7.50
N ARG A 191 -0.25 -27.77 7.06
CA ARG A 191 -1.57 -27.22 7.37
C ARG A 191 -2.43 -28.26 8.08
N ARG A 192 -3.20 -27.81 9.06
CA ARG A 192 -4.25 -28.59 9.71
C ARG A 192 -5.44 -28.71 8.77
N CYS A 193 -5.90 -29.94 8.60
CA CYS A 193 -7.11 -30.28 7.86
C CYS A 193 -8.16 -30.79 8.85
N ASP A 194 -9.30 -30.14 8.88
CA ASP A 194 -10.48 -30.57 9.64
C ASP A 194 -11.57 -30.96 8.64
N VAL A 195 -11.94 -32.25 8.64
CA VAL A 195 -13.03 -32.78 7.82
C VAL A 195 -14.20 -33.12 8.76
N LYS A 196 -15.36 -32.49 8.51
CA LYS A 196 -16.59 -32.73 9.29
C LYS A 196 -17.42 -33.83 8.62
N VAL A 197 -17.84 -34.82 9.40
CA VAL A 197 -18.67 -35.91 8.96
C VAL A 197 -19.79 -36.11 9.98
N SER A 198 -21.05 -36.12 9.52
CA SER A 198 -22.22 -36.37 10.38
C SER A 198 -22.55 -37.87 10.46
N VAL A 199 -22.92 -38.33 11.64
CA VAL A 199 -23.48 -39.66 11.87
C VAL A 199 -24.84 -39.55 12.55
N ALA A 200 -25.73 -40.54 12.34
CA ALA A 200 -27.06 -40.52 12.96
C ALA A 200 -26.97 -40.56 14.49
N TYR A 201 -27.94 -40.03 15.19
CA TYR A 201 -28.04 -40.07 16.67
C TYR A 201 -28.11 -41.52 17.19
N SER A 202 -28.62 -42.46 16.40
CA SER A 202 -28.68 -43.87 16.70
C SER A 202 -27.35 -44.62 16.54
N ALA A 203 -26.34 -43.95 15.90
CA ALA A 203 -25.05 -44.59 15.63
C ALA A 203 -24.18 -44.72 16.88
N ASP A 204 -23.38 -45.78 16.94
CA ASP A 204 -22.36 -45.94 17.97
C ASP A 204 -21.18 -45.00 17.68
N ILE A 205 -21.08 -43.95 18.49
CA ILE A 205 -20.02 -42.93 18.37
C ILE A 205 -18.64 -43.52 18.56
N LYS A 206 -18.47 -44.53 19.44
CA LYS A 206 -17.17 -45.17 19.65
C LYS A 206 -16.71 -45.90 18.42
N LYS A 207 -17.60 -46.74 17.86
CA LYS A 207 -17.35 -47.44 16.61
C LYS A 207 -17.06 -46.49 15.46
N ALA A 208 -17.83 -45.38 15.35
CA ALA A 208 -17.60 -44.37 14.33
C ALA A 208 -16.20 -43.73 14.45
N LYS A 209 -15.79 -43.35 15.67
CA LYS A 209 -14.45 -42.81 15.93
C LYS A 209 -13.33 -43.82 15.58
N GLU A 210 -13.47 -45.08 15.92
CA GLU A 210 -12.50 -46.12 15.59
C GLU A 210 -12.33 -46.26 14.09
N VAL A 211 -13.45 -46.32 13.36
CA VAL A 211 -13.45 -46.45 11.89
C VAL A 211 -12.78 -45.25 11.25
N LEU A 212 -13.13 -44.02 11.66
CA LEU A 212 -12.54 -42.82 11.12
C LEU A 212 -11.06 -42.62 11.51
N THR A 213 -10.67 -43.05 12.72
CA THR A 213 -9.25 -43.07 13.13
C THR A 213 -8.43 -44.02 12.26
N LYS A 214 -9.02 -45.16 11.87
CA LYS A 214 -8.38 -46.11 10.95
C LYS A 214 -8.12 -45.48 9.59
N VAL A 215 -9.07 -44.72 9.04
CA VAL A 215 -8.88 -43.97 7.78
C VAL A 215 -7.65 -43.08 7.87
N LEU A 216 -7.49 -42.32 8.97
CA LEU A 216 -6.31 -41.46 9.16
C LEU A 216 -5.01 -42.26 9.27
N SER A 217 -5.02 -43.42 9.91
CA SER A 217 -3.83 -44.22 10.06
C SER A 217 -3.36 -44.87 8.76
N GLU A 218 -4.29 -45.21 7.86
CA GLU A 218 -4.02 -45.86 6.57
C GLU A 218 -3.66 -44.86 5.46
N ASP A 219 -3.98 -43.55 5.61
CA ASP A 219 -3.62 -42.55 4.62
C ASP A 219 -2.10 -42.30 4.60
N SER A 220 -1.50 -42.30 3.38
CA SER A 220 -0.06 -42.21 3.18
C SER A 220 0.50 -40.81 3.35
N ASP A 221 -0.31 -39.78 3.11
CA ASP A 221 0.16 -38.38 2.97
C ASP A 221 -0.11 -37.56 4.22
N THR A 222 -0.85 -38.10 5.20
CA THR A 222 -0.99 -37.50 6.50
C THR A 222 0.34 -37.52 7.26
N ILE A 223 0.72 -36.39 7.86
CA ILE A 223 1.97 -36.25 8.64
C ILE A 223 1.81 -37.00 9.97
N LYS A 224 2.37 -38.18 10.08
CA LYS A 224 2.20 -39.10 11.22
C LYS A 224 2.80 -38.58 12.53
N GLU A 225 3.80 -37.71 12.45
CA GLU A 225 4.46 -37.05 13.59
C GLU A 225 3.60 -36.00 14.28
N ARG A 226 2.52 -35.57 13.62
CA ARG A 226 1.52 -34.66 14.16
C ARG A 226 0.36 -35.43 14.74
N GLU A 227 -0.25 -34.90 15.80
CA GLU A 227 -1.41 -35.52 16.44
C GLU A 227 -2.64 -35.51 15.51
N HIS A 228 -3.30 -36.67 15.45
CA HIS A 228 -4.54 -36.88 14.73
C HIS A 228 -5.68 -37.12 15.71
N PHE A 229 -6.82 -36.51 15.47
CA PHE A 229 -7.97 -36.64 16.36
C PHE A 229 -9.24 -36.91 15.57
N VAL A 230 -10.06 -37.81 16.13
CA VAL A 230 -11.49 -37.92 15.76
C VAL A 230 -12.29 -37.64 17.03
N PHE A 231 -13.05 -36.55 17.01
CA PHE A 231 -13.82 -36.10 18.17
C PHE A 231 -15.23 -35.63 17.74
N VAL A 232 -16.14 -35.57 18.70
CA VAL A 232 -17.45 -34.95 18.51
C VAL A 232 -17.25 -33.43 18.49
N ASP A 233 -17.60 -32.81 17.37
CA ASP A 233 -17.52 -31.37 17.19
C ASP A 233 -18.80 -30.68 17.65
N GLU A 234 -19.96 -31.27 17.32
CA GLU A 234 -21.26 -30.69 17.56
C GLU A 234 -22.36 -31.74 17.63
N LEU A 235 -23.35 -31.51 18.46
CA LEU A 235 -24.64 -32.22 18.43
C LEU A 235 -25.59 -31.36 17.58
N ALA A 236 -25.69 -31.67 16.28
CA ALA A 236 -26.42 -30.87 15.30
C ALA A 236 -27.90 -31.34 15.20
N ASP A 237 -28.74 -30.56 14.48
CA ASP A 237 -30.19 -30.76 14.41
C ASP A 237 -30.60 -32.15 13.88
N SER A 238 -29.83 -32.74 12.98
CA SER A 238 -30.18 -34.01 12.32
C SER A 238 -29.18 -35.14 12.57
N GLY A 239 -28.13 -34.91 13.34
CA GLY A 239 -27.08 -35.88 13.60
C GLY A 239 -25.93 -35.34 14.44
N ILE A 240 -24.96 -36.18 14.69
CA ILE A 240 -23.77 -35.87 15.47
C ILE A 240 -22.60 -35.58 14.51
N ASN A 241 -22.09 -34.37 14.51
CA ASN A 241 -20.93 -33.98 13.72
C ASN A 241 -19.65 -34.44 14.39
N LEU A 242 -18.91 -35.32 13.72
CA LEU A 242 -17.57 -35.73 14.08
C LEU A 242 -16.57 -34.91 13.26
N CYS A 243 -15.51 -34.43 13.92
CA CYS A 243 -14.38 -33.80 13.24
C CYS A 243 -13.22 -34.79 13.13
N VAL A 244 -12.77 -35.00 11.91
CA VAL A 244 -11.58 -35.79 11.56
C VAL A 244 -10.45 -34.81 11.31
N ARG A 245 -9.51 -34.70 12.25
CA ARG A 245 -8.41 -33.74 12.24
C ARG A 245 -7.09 -34.41 11.91
N CYS A 246 -6.41 -33.90 10.87
CA CYS A 246 -5.09 -34.36 10.46
C CYS A 246 -4.23 -33.21 9.94
N TRP A 247 -3.03 -33.52 9.50
CA TRP A 247 -2.09 -32.54 8.97
C TRP A 247 -1.52 -33.02 7.66
N PHE A 248 -1.42 -32.08 6.70
CA PHE A 248 -0.81 -32.31 5.40
C PHE A 248 0.29 -31.28 5.13
N LYS A 249 1.25 -31.62 4.27
CA LYS A 249 2.10 -30.63 3.65
C LYS A 249 1.26 -29.68 2.79
N ASN A 250 1.76 -28.46 2.58
CA ASN A 250 1.03 -27.46 1.78
C ASN A 250 0.65 -27.94 0.39
N GLU A 251 1.56 -28.65 -0.28
CA GLU A 251 1.39 -29.20 -1.63
C GLU A 251 0.29 -30.26 -1.71
N ASP A 252 0.13 -31.08 -0.68
CA ASP A 252 -0.80 -32.20 -0.63
C ASP A 252 -2.15 -31.84 0.01
N PHE A 253 -2.30 -30.61 0.52
CA PHE A 253 -3.42 -30.23 1.38
C PHE A 253 -4.80 -30.44 0.71
N TRP A 254 -4.99 -29.97 -0.50
CA TRP A 254 -6.30 -30.07 -1.15
C TRP A 254 -6.60 -31.49 -1.60
N GLN A 255 -5.63 -32.18 -2.17
CA GLN A 255 -5.77 -33.56 -2.59
C GLN A 255 -6.00 -34.46 -1.39
N GLY A 256 -5.24 -34.27 -0.32
CA GLY A 256 -5.42 -34.99 0.93
C GLY A 256 -6.78 -34.76 1.57
N LYS A 257 -7.25 -33.51 1.61
CA LYS A 257 -8.57 -33.18 2.14
C LYS A 257 -9.70 -33.85 1.37
N TRP A 258 -9.67 -33.81 0.05
CA TRP A 258 -10.69 -34.45 -0.79
C TRP A 258 -10.68 -35.95 -0.59
N ARG A 259 -9.51 -36.57 -0.62
CA ARG A 259 -9.32 -38.02 -0.41
C ARG A 259 -9.83 -38.47 0.95
N ILE A 260 -9.43 -37.78 2.05
CA ILE A 260 -9.92 -38.13 3.38
C ILE A 260 -11.45 -37.98 3.47
N THR A 261 -12.03 -36.95 2.87
CA THR A 261 -13.47 -36.75 2.87
C THR A 261 -14.18 -37.95 2.21
N GLU A 262 -13.68 -38.39 1.06
CA GLU A 262 -14.22 -39.55 0.32
C GLU A 262 -14.01 -40.86 1.09
N GLN A 263 -12.81 -41.09 1.62
CA GLN A 263 -12.50 -42.27 2.41
C GLN A 263 -13.34 -42.38 3.68
N CYS A 264 -13.63 -41.28 4.35
CA CYS A 264 -14.54 -41.26 5.50
C CYS A 264 -15.92 -41.78 5.13
N LYS A 265 -16.47 -41.36 3.97
CA LYS A 265 -17.76 -41.86 3.47
C LYS A 265 -17.72 -43.36 3.24
N TYR A 266 -16.73 -43.88 2.51
CA TYR A 266 -16.62 -45.34 2.23
C TYR A 266 -16.40 -46.17 3.49
N ALA A 267 -15.63 -45.65 4.45
CA ALA A 267 -15.38 -46.35 5.71
C ALA A 267 -16.64 -46.45 6.59
N LEU A 268 -17.44 -45.38 6.67
CA LEU A 268 -18.70 -45.38 7.40
C LEU A 268 -19.74 -46.32 6.75
N ASP A 269 -19.86 -46.29 5.42
CA ASP A 269 -20.76 -47.20 4.68
C ASP A 269 -20.38 -48.67 4.93
N LYS A 270 -19.07 -49.02 4.84
CA LYS A 270 -18.57 -50.35 5.08
C LYS A 270 -18.82 -50.84 6.52
N ALA A 271 -18.85 -49.89 7.46
CA ALA A 271 -19.11 -50.17 8.88
C ALA A 271 -20.62 -50.14 9.24
N GLU A 272 -21.49 -49.92 8.25
CA GLU A 272 -22.95 -49.77 8.41
C GLU A 272 -23.32 -48.65 9.38
N ILE A 273 -22.57 -47.55 9.34
CA ILE A 273 -22.81 -46.32 10.14
C ILE A 273 -23.53 -45.33 9.25
N GLU A 274 -24.75 -45.00 9.60
CA GLU A 274 -25.60 -44.11 8.81
C GLU A 274 -25.12 -42.63 8.89
N ILE A 275 -25.04 -42.00 7.71
CA ILE A 275 -24.93 -40.57 7.54
C ILE A 275 -26.35 -40.04 7.35
N PRO A 276 -26.91 -39.27 8.31
CA PRO A 276 -28.32 -38.93 8.28
C PRO A 276 -28.62 -37.92 7.18
N PHE A 277 -29.77 -38.10 6.53
CA PHE A 277 -30.43 -36.99 5.81
C PHE A 277 -31.01 -36.01 6.78
N PRO A 278 -31.41 -34.80 6.35
CA PRO A 278 -32.17 -33.89 7.20
C PRO A 278 -33.41 -34.59 7.81
N GLN A 279 -33.52 -34.57 9.15
CA GLN A 279 -34.57 -35.23 9.89
C GLN A 279 -35.62 -34.21 10.31
N MET A 280 -36.88 -34.61 10.31
CA MET A 280 -38.02 -33.80 10.79
C MET A 280 -39.02 -34.70 11.52
N ASP A 281 -39.35 -34.35 12.76
CA ASP A 281 -40.40 -34.99 13.50
C ASP A 281 -41.77 -34.33 13.17
N VAL A 282 -42.70 -35.11 12.62
CA VAL A 282 -44.06 -34.63 12.27
C VAL A 282 -45.06 -35.18 13.24
N HIS A 283 -45.65 -34.34 14.07
CA HIS A 283 -46.75 -34.67 14.93
C HIS A 283 -48.07 -34.40 14.18
N MET A 284 -48.74 -35.44 13.70
CA MET A 284 -50.10 -35.32 13.17
C MET A 284 -51.10 -35.25 14.31
N ARG A 285 -51.95 -34.19 14.35
CA ARG A 285 -53.03 -33.99 15.30
C ARG A 285 -54.33 -34.52 14.74
#